data_1ff741a3287d7a35b7a3b64e5d5ff874
#
_entry.id   1ff741a3287d7a35b7a3b64e5d5ff874
#
_cell.length_a   1.000
_cell.length_b   1.000
_cell.length_c   1.000
_cell.angle_alpha   90.00
_cell.angle_beta   90.00
_cell.angle_gamma   90.00
#
_symmetry.space_group_name_H-M   'P 1'
#
loop_
_entity.id
_entity.type
_entity.pdbx_description
1 polymer ?
#
loop_
_entity_poly.entity_id
_entity_poly.type
_entity_poly.pdbx_seq_one_letter_code
_entity_poly.pdbx_strand_id
1 'polypeptide(L)'
;SYQSRGCKVYCFHHGNDASFSKNEFGHQLSTSHCKNFIVPTKGIAKRYSRDYSSLHLEKRVGTEYININSNYMYSMFTKNMYHSNSLKNIERIVIMGYPAHTYRYSCEGGMFFYHKSDLEYRLIKFIKSLGVNVCYKAHPDTLESTKGLYEGIVDEIVVKNFEDSWKATDLLLFTYTSSSTFGYALTTNLPIVLVDPSLELRDREDVILMQKRVNFIKAKVNKIGRVIFNKEELASSILSVNIKQNFEYVQEIYGVSV
;
A
#
# COMPACT_ATOMS: atom_id res chain seq x y z
N SER A 1 -33.22 -2.77 -12.59
CA SER A 1 -31.99 -1.99 -12.43
C SER A 1 -32.04 -0.72 -13.28
N TYR A 2 -31.22 0.29 -13.02
CA TYR A 2 -31.14 1.50 -13.84
C TYR A 2 -30.69 1.18 -15.27
N GLN A 3 -29.82 0.19 -15.45
CA GLN A 3 -29.38 -0.26 -16.79
C GLN A 3 -30.52 -0.85 -17.62
N SER A 4 -31.45 -1.57 -17.01
CA SER A 4 -32.61 -2.13 -17.72
C SER A 4 -33.58 -1.03 -18.22
N ARG A 5 -33.43 0.21 -17.74
CA ARG A 5 -34.15 1.39 -18.17
C ARG A 5 -33.37 2.25 -19.17
N GLY A 6 -32.28 1.73 -19.75
CA GLY A 6 -31.45 2.44 -20.70
C GLY A 6 -30.49 3.47 -20.10
N CYS A 7 -30.37 3.55 -18.77
CA CYS A 7 -29.44 4.47 -18.12
C CYS A 7 -28.00 3.97 -18.27
N LYS A 8 -27.06 4.88 -18.55
CA LYS A 8 -25.63 4.60 -18.45
C LYS A 8 -25.20 4.70 -16.98
N VAL A 9 -24.62 3.63 -16.46
CA VAL A 9 -24.08 3.57 -15.09
C VAL A 9 -22.57 3.62 -15.17
N TYR A 10 -21.97 4.51 -14.38
CA TYR A 10 -20.54 4.65 -14.24
C TYR A 10 -20.15 4.35 -12.78
N CYS A 11 -19.18 3.46 -12.60
CA CYS A 11 -18.52 3.26 -11.31
C CYS A 11 -17.14 3.90 -11.34
N PHE A 12 -16.68 4.34 -10.20
CA PHE A 12 -15.39 4.98 -10.06
C PHE A 12 -14.47 4.10 -9.24
N HIS A 13 -13.21 4.07 -9.66
CA HIS A 13 -12.14 3.49 -8.86
C HIS A 13 -12.07 4.18 -7.49
N HIS A 14 -11.99 3.38 -6.44
CA HIS A 14 -11.90 3.88 -5.07
C HIS A 14 -10.44 3.94 -4.61
N GLY A 15 -9.97 5.13 -4.27
CA GLY A 15 -8.63 5.34 -3.73
C GLY A 15 -7.50 5.22 -4.78
N ASN A 16 -6.28 5.06 -4.29
CA ASN A 16 -5.05 4.98 -5.09
C ASN A 16 -4.33 3.64 -4.92
N ASP A 17 -5.05 2.59 -4.54
CA ASP A 17 -4.45 1.27 -4.36
C ASP A 17 -3.95 0.65 -5.67
N ALA A 18 -4.33 1.22 -6.80
CA ALA A 18 -3.78 1.01 -8.14
C ALA A 18 -3.54 -0.47 -8.49
N SER A 19 -4.31 -1.38 -7.93
CA SER A 19 -4.11 -2.82 -8.14
C SER A 19 -2.70 -3.29 -7.76
N PHE A 20 -2.13 -2.77 -6.67
CA PHE A 20 -0.87 -3.29 -6.14
C PHE A 20 -0.96 -4.76 -5.71
N SER A 21 -2.18 -5.23 -5.47
CA SER A 21 -2.53 -6.63 -5.29
C SER A 21 -3.78 -6.96 -6.08
N LYS A 22 -3.91 -8.24 -6.47
CA LYS A 22 -5.12 -8.75 -7.13
C LYS A 22 -6.18 -9.04 -6.07
N ASN A 23 -7.28 -8.33 -6.14
CA ASN A 23 -8.46 -8.57 -5.31
C ASN A 23 -9.67 -8.85 -6.22
N GLU A 24 -9.77 -10.08 -6.70
CA GLU A 24 -10.84 -10.48 -7.63
C GLU A 24 -12.22 -10.28 -7.04
N PHE A 25 -12.40 -10.60 -5.76
CA PHE A 25 -13.69 -10.46 -5.09
C PHE A 25 -14.09 -8.98 -4.93
N GLY A 26 -13.19 -8.13 -4.44
CA GLY A 26 -13.44 -6.69 -4.32
C GLY A 26 -13.69 -6.03 -5.67
N HIS A 27 -12.93 -6.44 -6.70
CA HIS A 27 -13.13 -5.98 -8.06
C HIS A 27 -14.50 -6.38 -8.62
N GLN A 28 -14.88 -7.65 -8.46
CA GLN A 28 -16.21 -8.13 -8.89
C GLN A 28 -17.36 -7.40 -8.19
N LEU A 29 -17.24 -7.12 -6.90
CA LEU A 29 -18.25 -6.32 -6.18
C LEU A 29 -18.36 -4.91 -6.76
N SER A 30 -17.24 -4.30 -7.14
CA SER A 30 -17.21 -2.94 -7.71
C SER A 30 -17.76 -2.88 -9.14
N THR A 31 -17.55 -3.92 -9.95
CA THR A 31 -17.89 -3.93 -11.38
C THR A 31 -19.17 -4.69 -11.72
N SER A 32 -19.69 -5.53 -10.80
CA SER A 32 -20.86 -6.41 -11.05
C SER A 32 -22.12 -5.68 -11.54
N HIS A 33 -22.23 -4.39 -11.28
CA HIS A 33 -23.39 -3.58 -11.61
C HIS A 33 -23.11 -2.46 -12.61
N CYS A 34 -21.89 -2.37 -13.16
CA CYS A 34 -21.56 -1.33 -14.14
C CYS A 34 -20.75 -1.87 -15.31
N LYS A 35 -21.10 -1.35 -16.51
CA LYS A 35 -20.33 -1.61 -17.72
C LYS A 35 -19.14 -0.63 -17.88
N ASN A 36 -19.26 0.56 -17.31
CA ASN A 36 -18.26 1.62 -17.46
C ASN A 36 -17.57 1.87 -16.13
N PHE A 37 -16.30 1.49 -16.03
CA PHE A 37 -15.52 1.65 -14.82
C PHE A 37 -14.44 2.72 -15.03
N ILE A 38 -14.57 3.85 -14.34
CA ILE A 38 -13.67 4.99 -14.48
C ILE A 38 -12.46 4.80 -13.59
N VAL A 39 -11.27 4.88 -14.17
CA VAL A 39 -9.99 4.78 -13.49
C VAL A 39 -9.14 6.04 -13.73
N PRO A 40 -8.26 6.41 -12.78
CA PRO A 40 -7.53 7.66 -12.86
C PRO A 40 -6.48 7.71 -13.96
N THR A 41 -5.84 6.58 -14.31
CA THR A 41 -4.73 6.57 -15.24
C THR A 41 -4.82 5.43 -16.27
N LYS A 42 -4.11 5.60 -17.39
CA LYS A 42 -4.00 4.57 -18.44
C LYS A 42 -3.30 3.30 -17.91
N GLY A 43 -2.31 3.45 -17.03
CA GLY A 43 -1.60 2.33 -16.43
C GLY A 43 -2.53 1.45 -15.60
N ILE A 44 -3.38 2.07 -14.76
CA ILE A 44 -4.39 1.36 -13.97
C ILE A 44 -5.42 0.67 -14.88
N ALA A 45 -5.90 1.36 -15.95
CA ALA A 45 -6.81 0.74 -16.92
C ALA A 45 -6.21 -0.51 -17.57
N LYS A 46 -4.95 -0.43 -18.00
CA LYS A 46 -4.21 -1.57 -18.58
C LYS A 46 -4.09 -2.74 -17.60
N ARG A 47 -3.77 -2.46 -16.32
CA ARG A 47 -3.67 -3.47 -15.27
C ARG A 47 -5.01 -4.15 -15.02
N TYR A 48 -6.07 -3.39 -14.85
CA TYR A 48 -7.41 -3.95 -14.65
C TYR A 48 -7.86 -4.81 -15.83
N SER A 49 -7.61 -4.37 -17.07
CA SER A 49 -7.89 -5.18 -18.24
C SER A 49 -7.08 -6.48 -18.25
N ARG A 50 -5.79 -6.45 -17.91
CA ARG A 50 -4.94 -7.64 -17.83
C ARG A 50 -5.43 -8.62 -16.75
N ASP A 51 -5.69 -8.08 -15.54
CA ASP A 51 -5.89 -8.91 -14.34
C ASP A 51 -7.32 -9.44 -14.24
N TYR A 52 -8.31 -8.71 -14.73
CA TYR A 52 -9.72 -9.02 -14.48
C TYR A 52 -10.58 -9.30 -15.71
N SER A 53 -10.17 -8.95 -16.94
CA SER A 53 -10.98 -9.17 -18.13
C SER A 53 -11.31 -10.65 -18.41
N SER A 54 -10.52 -11.57 -17.87
CA SER A 54 -10.75 -13.01 -17.98
C SER A 54 -11.75 -13.58 -16.98
N LEU A 55 -12.11 -12.81 -15.93
CA LEU A 55 -13.06 -13.25 -14.92
C LEU A 55 -14.44 -13.48 -15.53
N HIS A 56 -15.16 -14.48 -15.02
CA HIS A 56 -16.45 -14.87 -15.56
C HIS A 56 -17.48 -13.74 -15.57
N LEU A 57 -17.55 -12.96 -14.50
CA LEU A 57 -18.46 -11.81 -14.41
C LEU A 57 -18.05 -10.69 -15.36
N GLU A 58 -16.77 -10.39 -15.50
CA GLU A 58 -16.27 -9.39 -16.45
C GLU A 58 -16.59 -9.75 -17.90
N LYS A 59 -16.40 -11.01 -18.29
CA LYS A 59 -16.82 -11.51 -19.61
C LYS A 59 -18.32 -11.36 -19.85
N ARG A 60 -19.13 -11.57 -18.82
CA ARG A 60 -20.59 -11.44 -18.91
C ARG A 60 -21.05 -10.00 -19.00
N VAL A 61 -20.46 -9.09 -18.22
CA VAL A 61 -20.80 -7.66 -18.15
C VAL A 61 -20.14 -6.89 -19.28
N GLY A 62 -18.95 -7.30 -19.72
CA GLY A 62 -18.14 -6.59 -20.70
C GLY A 62 -17.68 -5.25 -20.17
N THR A 63 -17.07 -5.23 -18.98
CA THR A 63 -16.63 -3.99 -18.33
C THR A 63 -15.57 -3.28 -19.17
N GLU A 64 -15.80 -2.01 -19.42
CA GLU A 64 -14.86 -1.09 -20.07
C GLU A 64 -14.18 -0.22 -19.02
N TYR A 65 -12.84 -0.24 -19.01
CA TYR A 65 -12.02 0.58 -18.11
C TYR A 65 -11.67 1.90 -18.78
N ILE A 66 -12.37 2.95 -18.36
CA ILE A 66 -12.26 4.29 -18.95
C ILE A 66 -11.28 5.11 -18.13
N ASN A 67 -10.15 5.45 -18.73
CA ASN A 67 -9.16 6.29 -18.07
C ASN A 67 -9.50 7.79 -18.28
N ILE A 68 -9.40 8.59 -17.21
CA ILE A 68 -9.67 10.04 -17.24
C ILE A 68 -8.40 10.90 -17.28
N ASN A 69 -7.23 10.29 -17.41
CA ASN A 69 -5.93 10.99 -17.42
C ASN A 69 -5.79 11.97 -16.25
N SER A 70 -6.02 11.50 -15.03
CA SER A 70 -5.93 12.33 -13.83
C SER A 70 -4.52 12.90 -13.66
N ASN A 71 -4.41 14.22 -13.65
CA ASN A 71 -3.13 14.90 -13.38
C ASN A 71 -2.74 14.87 -11.89
N TYR A 72 -3.62 14.40 -11.00
CA TYR A 72 -3.38 14.40 -9.57
C TYR A 72 -2.11 13.62 -9.20
N MET A 73 -1.98 12.38 -9.69
CA MET A 73 -0.82 11.53 -9.40
C MET A 73 0.47 12.11 -9.99
N TYR A 74 0.39 12.72 -11.17
CA TYR A 74 1.53 13.40 -11.78
C TYR A 74 1.98 14.60 -10.94
N SER A 75 1.06 15.49 -10.58
CA SER A 75 1.39 16.67 -9.78
C SER A 75 1.94 16.29 -8.40
N MET A 76 1.39 15.26 -7.79
CA MET A 76 1.87 14.72 -6.52
C MET A 76 3.29 14.15 -6.66
N PHE A 77 3.56 13.34 -7.67
CA PHE A 77 4.88 12.78 -7.94
C PHE A 77 5.90 13.90 -8.14
N THR A 78 5.63 14.87 -9.02
CA THR A 78 6.51 16.01 -9.27
C THR A 78 6.79 16.80 -8.00
N LYS A 79 5.76 17.12 -7.22
CA LYS A 79 5.90 17.83 -5.95
C LYS A 79 6.77 17.08 -4.94
N ASN A 80 6.62 15.75 -4.87
CA ASN A 80 7.33 14.92 -3.90
C ASN A 80 8.80 14.71 -4.30
N MET A 81 9.10 14.60 -5.58
CA MET A 81 10.46 14.41 -6.09
C MET A 81 11.38 15.60 -5.79
N TYR A 82 10.85 16.83 -5.76
CA TYR A 82 11.64 18.02 -5.43
C TYR A 82 11.95 18.18 -3.93
N HIS A 83 11.39 17.31 -3.10
CA HIS A 83 11.73 17.30 -1.68
C HIS A 83 13.05 16.55 -1.47
N SER A 84 14.16 17.28 -1.33
CA SER A 84 15.47 16.66 -1.11
C SER A 84 15.61 16.22 0.35
N ASN A 85 15.72 14.92 0.56
CA ASN A 85 16.18 14.38 1.83
C ASN A 85 17.65 13.99 1.69
N SER A 86 18.54 14.76 2.30
CA SER A 86 19.95 14.36 2.45
C SER A 86 20.07 13.39 3.63
N LEU A 87 19.49 12.17 3.48
CA LEU A 87 19.53 11.18 4.54
C LEU A 87 20.96 10.67 4.73
N LYS A 88 21.55 11.01 5.84
CA LYS A 88 22.84 10.43 6.30
C LYS A 88 22.61 9.21 7.21
N ASN A 89 21.58 9.29 8.07
CA ASN A 89 21.20 8.22 9.00
C ASN A 89 19.67 8.15 9.10
N ILE A 90 19.14 6.99 9.42
CA ILE A 90 17.72 6.83 9.77
C ILE A 90 17.57 7.05 11.27
N GLU A 91 16.90 8.13 11.64
CA GLU A 91 16.61 8.46 13.03
C GLU A 91 15.13 8.22 13.37
N ARG A 92 14.25 8.32 12.36
CA ARG A 92 12.81 8.27 12.53
C ARG A 92 12.13 7.40 11.47
N ILE A 93 11.50 6.32 11.91
CA ILE A 93 10.73 5.39 11.06
C ILE A 93 9.24 5.57 11.34
N VAL A 94 8.43 5.64 10.28
CA VAL A 94 6.97 5.56 10.40
C VAL A 94 6.49 4.20 9.91
N ILE A 95 5.87 3.45 10.82
CA ILE A 95 5.15 2.22 10.49
C ILE A 95 3.73 2.60 10.06
N MET A 96 3.32 2.14 8.88
CA MET A 96 2.03 2.42 8.31
C MET A 96 1.00 1.42 8.80
N GLY A 97 0.10 1.87 9.67
CA GLY A 97 -0.93 1.05 10.29
C GLY A 97 -1.99 0.60 9.29
N TYR A 98 -2.38 -0.65 9.40
CA TYR A 98 -3.41 -1.27 8.60
C TYR A 98 -4.80 -0.98 9.21
N PRO A 99 -5.86 -0.80 8.42
CA PRO A 99 -7.23 -0.59 8.92
C PRO A 99 -7.85 -1.92 9.42
N ALA A 100 -7.18 -2.56 10.39
CA ALA A 100 -7.66 -3.81 10.97
C ALA A 100 -8.69 -3.53 12.06
N HIS A 101 -9.90 -4.07 11.90
CA HIS A 101 -10.94 -4.01 12.91
C HIS A 101 -11.02 -5.32 13.70
N THR A 102 -11.23 -5.23 15.00
CA THR A 102 -11.35 -6.41 15.89
C THR A 102 -12.50 -7.34 15.51
N TYR A 103 -13.51 -6.81 14.83
CA TYR A 103 -14.74 -7.53 14.48
C TYR A 103 -14.92 -7.76 12.97
N ARG A 104 -14.00 -7.27 12.13
CA ARG A 104 -14.05 -7.52 10.68
C ARG A 104 -12.99 -8.55 10.30
N TYR A 105 -13.42 -9.54 9.55
CA TYR A 105 -12.48 -10.38 8.80
C TYR A 105 -11.98 -9.55 7.63
N SER A 106 -10.71 -9.19 7.63
CA SER A 106 -10.12 -8.55 6.45
C SER A 106 -10.02 -9.60 5.35
N CYS A 107 -10.78 -9.41 4.29
CA CYS A 107 -10.63 -10.20 3.07
C CYS A 107 -9.38 -9.77 2.29
N GLU A 108 -8.85 -8.59 2.57
CA GLU A 108 -7.67 -8.03 1.94
C GLU A 108 -6.43 -8.36 2.74
N GLY A 109 -5.44 -8.99 2.11
CA GLY A 109 -4.20 -9.38 2.76
C GLY A 109 -4.29 -10.56 3.74
N GLY A 110 -5.48 -11.17 3.92
CA GLY A 110 -5.65 -12.47 4.59
C GLY A 110 -5.24 -12.55 6.07
N MET A 111 -4.97 -11.43 6.72
CA MET A 111 -4.45 -11.42 8.09
C MET A 111 -5.48 -10.88 9.08
N PHE A 112 -5.82 -11.69 10.08
CA PHE A 112 -6.68 -11.28 11.17
C PHE A 112 -6.03 -10.20 12.04
N PHE A 113 -6.87 -9.39 12.69
CA PHE A 113 -6.45 -8.32 13.59
C PHE A 113 -5.34 -8.73 14.56
N TYR A 114 -5.48 -9.86 15.27
CA TYR A 114 -4.49 -10.31 16.24
C TYR A 114 -3.14 -10.67 15.64
N HIS A 115 -3.11 -11.33 14.49
CA HIS A 115 -1.85 -11.67 13.81
C HIS A 115 -1.16 -10.42 13.27
N LYS A 116 -1.94 -9.44 12.82
CA LYS A 116 -1.43 -8.16 12.35
C LYS A 116 -0.84 -7.35 13.49
N SER A 117 -1.58 -7.23 14.59
CA SER A 117 -1.13 -6.50 15.79
C SER A 117 0.11 -7.17 16.41
N ASP A 118 0.18 -8.51 16.46
CA ASP A 118 1.39 -9.22 16.90
C ASP A 118 2.59 -8.92 16.00
N LEU A 119 2.39 -8.90 14.67
CA LEU A 119 3.46 -8.55 13.74
C LEU A 119 3.95 -7.13 13.99
N GLU A 120 3.05 -6.16 14.00
CA GLU A 120 3.39 -4.74 14.16
C GLU A 120 4.04 -4.48 15.53
N TYR A 121 3.52 -5.07 16.60
CA TYR A 121 4.14 -5.00 17.93
C TYR A 121 5.59 -5.48 17.93
N ARG A 122 5.86 -6.63 17.30
CA ARG A 122 7.22 -7.20 17.24
C ARG A 122 8.15 -6.36 16.34
N LEU A 123 7.63 -5.79 15.27
CA LEU A 123 8.37 -4.84 14.43
C LEU A 123 8.76 -3.60 15.24
N ILE A 124 7.82 -2.99 15.95
CA ILE A 124 8.06 -1.83 16.82
C ILE A 124 9.16 -2.14 17.84
N LYS A 125 9.01 -3.24 18.60
CA LYS A 125 9.99 -3.66 19.62
C LYS A 125 11.38 -3.89 19.04
N PHE A 126 11.43 -4.56 17.88
CA PHE A 126 12.71 -4.85 17.22
C PHE A 126 13.37 -3.56 16.71
N ILE A 127 12.65 -2.67 16.05
CA ILE A 127 13.21 -1.42 15.50
C ILE A 127 13.68 -0.50 16.63
N LYS A 128 12.92 -0.39 17.73
CA LYS A 128 13.37 0.36 18.91
C LYS A 128 14.65 -0.22 19.52
N SER A 129 14.86 -1.53 19.46
CA SER A 129 16.11 -2.15 19.93
C SER A 129 17.34 -1.80 19.08
N LEU A 130 17.14 -1.24 17.88
CA LEU A 130 18.20 -0.68 17.03
C LEU A 130 18.54 0.78 17.36
N GLY A 131 17.89 1.39 18.34
CA GLY A 131 18.09 2.79 18.74
C GLY A 131 17.42 3.81 17.84
N VAL A 132 16.42 3.40 17.05
CA VAL A 132 15.68 4.27 16.11
C VAL A 132 14.33 4.66 16.69
N ASN A 133 13.92 5.92 16.52
CA ASN A 133 12.59 6.39 16.91
C ASN A 133 11.51 5.78 16.02
N VAL A 134 10.50 5.19 16.64
CA VAL A 134 9.39 4.54 15.95
C VAL A 134 8.11 5.32 16.12
N CYS A 135 7.58 5.82 15.01
CA CYS A 135 6.26 6.41 14.96
C CYS A 135 5.28 5.44 14.29
N TYR A 136 4.05 5.47 14.71
CA TYR A 136 2.99 4.65 14.13
C TYR A 136 1.92 5.54 13.50
N LYS A 137 1.73 5.44 12.19
CA LYS A 137 0.67 6.15 11.48
C LYS A 137 -0.63 5.35 11.60
N ALA A 138 -1.50 5.80 12.51
CA ALA A 138 -2.79 5.17 12.69
C ALA A 138 -3.70 5.38 11.47
N HIS A 139 -4.46 4.34 11.10
CA HIS A 139 -5.56 4.50 10.17
C HIS A 139 -6.70 5.24 10.88
N PRO A 140 -7.38 6.22 10.23
CA PRO A 140 -8.43 7.00 10.88
C PRO A 140 -9.53 6.14 11.53
N ASP A 141 -9.96 5.09 10.82
CA ASP A 141 -11.05 4.22 11.29
C ASP A 141 -10.69 3.38 12.51
N THR A 142 -9.40 3.22 12.82
CA THR A 142 -8.91 2.36 13.90
C THR A 142 -8.08 3.12 14.93
N LEU A 143 -8.18 4.44 14.96
CA LEU A 143 -7.36 5.31 15.81
C LEU A 143 -7.43 4.92 17.30
N GLU A 144 -8.63 4.73 17.84
CA GLU A 144 -8.81 4.42 19.26
C GLU A 144 -8.26 3.02 19.61
N SER A 145 -8.48 2.02 18.77
CA SER A 145 -7.88 0.68 18.94
C SER A 145 -6.36 0.75 18.87
N THR A 146 -5.82 1.58 17.97
CA THR A 146 -4.38 1.81 17.81
C THR A 146 -3.77 2.44 19.05
N LYS A 147 -4.39 3.46 19.60
CA LYS A 147 -3.95 4.08 20.87
C LYS A 147 -3.88 3.04 21.99
N GLY A 148 -4.95 2.28 22.20
CA GLY A 148 -4.97 1.25 23.23
C GLY A 148 -3.90 0.16 23.08
N LEU A 149 -3.41 -0.10 21.85
CA LEU A 149 -2.40 -1.11 21.59
C LEU A 149 -0.95 -0.61 21.68
N TYR A 150 -0.70 0.60 21.21
CA TYR A 150 0.67 1.07 20.92
C TYR A 150 1.08 2.32 21.72
N GLU A 151 0.15 3.00 22.39
CA GLU A 151 0.47 4.12 23.27
C GLU A 151 1.46 3.69 24.37
N GLY A 152 2.50 4.47 24.59
CA GLY A 152 3.60 4.14 25.48
C GLY A 152 4.60 3.10 24.96
N ILE A 153 4.36 2.50 23.78
CA ILE A 153 5.27 1.56 23.13
C ILE A 153 6.01 2.25 21.98
N VAL A 154 5.31 3.03 21.18
CA VAL A 154 5.89 3.87 20.13
C VAL A 154 6.25 5.26 20.68
N ASP A 155 7.12 5.97 19.98
CA ASP A 155 7.53 7.32 20.38
C ASP A 155 6.47 8.35 20.00
N GLU A 156 5.68 8.09 18.95
CA GLU A 156 4.57 8.93 18.52
C GLU A 156 3.50 8.15 17.77
N ILE A 157 2.22 8.47 18.04
CA ILE A 157 1.10 8.05 17.19
C ILE A 157 0.74 9.21 16.26
N VAL A 158 1.01 9.04 14.97
CA VAL A 158 0.76 10.05 13.93
C VAL A 158 -0.71 10.01 13.51
N VAL A 159 -1.47 11.04 13.85
CA VAL A 159 -2.89 11.17 13.48
C VAL A 159 -3.13 12.04 12.23
N LYS A 160 -2.17 12.92 11.89
CA LYS A 160 -2.25 13.77 10.69
C LYS A 160 -2.31 12.93 9.43
N ASN A 161 -2.89 13.48 8.36
CA ASN A 161 -2.86 12.84 7.05
C ASN A 161 -1.42 12.54 6.63
N PHE A 162 -1.24 11.45 5.89
CA PHE A 162 0.09 11.03 5.44
C PHE A 162 0.74 12.11 4.57
N GLU A 163 -0.01 12.71 3.68
CA GLU A 163 0.40 13.77 2.77
C GLU A 163 1.02 15.00 3.46
N ASP A 164 0.61 15.23 4.72
CA ASP A 164 1.07 16.37 5.52
C ASP A 164 2.19 15.99 6.50
N SER A 165 2.42 14.69 6.73
CA SER A 165 3.31 14.22 7.81
C SER A 165 4.57 13.49 7.33
N TRP A 166 4.60 12.94 6.12
CA TRP A 166 5.70 12.09 5.65
C TRP A 166 7.07 12.79 5.58
N LYS A 167 7.09 14.12 5.39
CA LYS A 167 8.33 14.90 5.25
C LYS A 167 9.21 14.91 6.51
N ALA A 168 8.62 14.65 7.66
CA ALA A 168 9.33 14.54 8.93
C ALA A 168 9.79 13.10 9.22
N THR A 169 9.89 12.26 8.20
CA THR A 169 10.17 10.83 8.30
C THR A 169 11.41 10.50 7.48
N ASP A 170 12.25 9.59 7.95
CA ASP A 170 13.43 9.14 7.24
C ASP A 170 13.19 7.85 6.48
N LEU A 171 12.29 6.98 6.98
CA LEU A 171 11.95 5.71 6.36
C LEU A 171 10.48 5.35 6.60
N LEU A 172 9.85 4.81 5.57
CA LEU A 172 8.48 4.29 5.63
C LEU A 172 8.50 2.76 5.69
N LEU A 173 7.81 2.17 6.67
CA LEU A 173 7.67 0.74 6.79
C LEU A 173 6.22 0.32 6.60
N PHE A 174 6.00 -0.60 5.66
CA PHE A 174 4.71 -1.20 5.34
C PHE A 174 4.72 -2.69 5.63
N THR A 175 3.54 -3.23 5.90
CA THR A 175 3.29 -4.67 6.03
C THR A 175 2.22 -5.16 5.05
N TYR A 176 1.77 -4.26 4.14
CA TYR A 176 0.75 -4.50 3.11
C TYR A 176 0.87 -3.44 2.02
N THR A 177 0.32 -3.71 0.83
CA THR A 177 0.38 -2.79 -0.31
C THR A 177 -0.99 -2.24 -0.74
N SER A 178 -2.08 -2.90 -0.35
CA SER A 178 -3.44 -2.52 -0.72
C SER A 178 -3.90 -1.26 0.02
N SER A 179 -3.27 -0.12 -0.25
CA SER A 179 -3.69 1.18 0.29
C SER A 179 -3.30 2.34 -0.60
N SER A 180 -4.10 3.41 -0.57
CA SER A 180 -3.76 4.68 -1.20
C SER A 180 -2.49 5.32 -0.61
N THR A 181 -2.23 5.10 0.66
CA THR A 181 -1.02 5.57 1.33
C THR A 181 0.25 4.91 0.76
N PHE A 182 0.19 3.61 0.43
CA PHE A 182 1.31 2.93 -0.22
C PHE A 182 1.56 3.53 -1.62
N GLY A 183 0.50 3.73 -2.40
CA GLY A 183 0.58 4.39 -3.70
C GLY A 183 1.20 5.78 -3.62
N TYR A 184 0.81 6.57 -2.62
CA TYR A 184 1.42 7.87 -2.38
C TYR A 184 2.90 7.74 -1.99
N ALA A 185 3.23 6.84 -1.08
CA ALA A 185 4.60 6.63 -0.61
C ALA A 185 5.57 6.29 -1.76
N LEU A 186 5.12 5.51 -2.75
CA LEU A 186 5.90 5.18 -3.94
C LEU A 186 6.34 6.43 -4.72
N THR A 187 5.58 7.52 -4.66
CA THR A 187 5.90 8.79 -5.35
C THR A 187 6.89 9.67 -4.58
N THR A 188 7.18 9.36 -3.33
CA THR A 188 8.15 10.12 -2.52
C THR A 188 9.57 9.64 -2.82
N ASN A 189 10.57 10.40 -2.36
CA ASN A 189 11.98 10.00 -2.43
C ASN A 189 12.46 9.28 -1.15
N LEU A 190 11.57 8.98 -0.20
CA LEU A 190 11.91 8.25 1.01
C LEU A 190 12.25 6.77 0.73
N PRO A 191 13.16 6.17 1.49
CA PRO A 191 13.31 4.73 1.52
C PRO A 191 12.02 4.07 2.02
N ILE A 192 11.62 2.99 1.34
CA ILE A 192 10.43 2.21 1.68
C ILE A 192 10.86 0.78 1.97
N VAL A 193 10.44 0.27 3.11
CA VAL A 193 10.60 -1.14 3.50
C VAL A 193 9.21 -1.78 3.53
N LEU A 194 9.07 -2.93 2.87
CA LEU A 194 7.87 -3.76 2.93
C LEU A 194 8.21 -5.10 3.57
N VAL A 195 7.65 -5.36 4.74
CA VAL A 195 7.67 -6.69 5.36
C VAL A 195 6.53 -7.49 4.75
N ASP A 196 6.87 -8.36 3.78
CA ASP A 196 5.90 -9.05 2.93
C ASP A 196 5.65 -10.49 3.37
N PRO A 197 4.51 -10.78 4.03
CA PRO A 197 4.12 -12.15 4.36
C PRO A 197 3.63 -12.96 3.16
N SER A 198 3.66 -12.40 1.96
CA SER A 198 3.19 -13.01 0.70
C SER A 198 1.72 -13.45 0.73
N LEU A 199 0.89 -12.71 1.46
CA LEU A 199 -0.56 -12.97 1.55
C LEU A 199 -1.37 -12.23 0.47
N GLU A 200 -0.80 -11.16 -0.10
CA GLU A 200 -1.41 -10.45 -1.21
C GLU A 200 -0.98 -11.09 -2.55
N LEU A 201 -1.96 -11.38 -3.39
CA LEU A 201 -1.70 -11.89 -4.74
C LEU A 201 -1.17 -10.77 -5.63
N ARG A 202 -0.01 -10.99 -6.25
CA ARG A 202 0.63 -10.02 -7.17
C ARG A 202 1.20 -10.73 -8.36
N ASP A 203 1.25 -10.06 -9.50
CA ASP A 203 1.97 -10.55 -10.65
C ASP A 203 3.48 -10.52 -10.42
N ARG A 204 4.17 -11.52 -10.96
CA ARG A 204 5.63 -11.63 -10.84
C ARG A 204 6.35 -10.40 -11.42
N GLU A 205 5.89 -9.90 -12.57
CA GLU A 205 6.47 -8.71 -13.21
C GLU A 205 6.30 -7.46 -12.34
N ASP A 206 5.11 -7.29 -11.75
CA ASP A 206 4.84 -6.20 -10.83
C ASP A 206 5.73 -6.24 -9.59
N VAL A 207 5.96 -7.43 -9.03
CA VAL A 207 6.86 -7.62 -7.89
C VAL A 207 8.30 -7.24 -8.28
N ILE A 208 8.77 -7.67 -9.45
CA ILE A 208 10.13 -7.33 -9.94
C ILE A 208 10.30 -5.81 -10.08
N LEU A 209 9.33 -5.13 -10.68
CA LEU A 209 9.36 -3.68 -10.84
C LEU A 209 9.26 -2.96 -9.48
N MET A 210 8.37 -3.41 -8.61
CA MET A 210 8.22 -2.84 -7.27
C MET A 210 9.49 -3.00 -6.44
N GLN A 211 10.22 -4.12 -6.55
CA GLN A 211 11.49 -4.36 -5.88
C GLN A 211 12.62 -3.41 -6.29
N LYS A 212 12.50 -2.76 -7.44
CA LYS A 212 13.44 -1.69 -7.84
C LYS A 212 13.23 -0.40 -7.02
N ARG A 213 12.06 -0.21 -6.43
CA ARG A 213 11.69 0.99 -5.63
C ARG A 213 11.59 0.70 -4.14
N VAL A 214 11.22 -0.50 -3.73
CA VAL A 214 10.91 -0.90 -2.36
C VAL A 214 11.90 -1.97 -1.90
N ASN A 215 12.35 -1.90 -0.65
CA ASN A 215 13.12 -2.96 0.00
C ASN A 215 12.15 -4.00 0.57
N PHE A 216 12.13 -5.18 -0.03
CA PHE A 216 11.28 -6.29 0.41
C PHE A 216 12.01 -7.10 1.47
N ILE A 217 11.38 -7.28 2.62
CA ILE A 217 11.78 -8.21 3.67
C ILE A 217 10.82 -9.39 3.61
N LYS A 218 11.32 -10.54 3.21
CA LYS A 218 10.52 -11.76 3.13
C LYS A 218 10.06 -12.19 4.52
N ALA A 219 8.77 -12.46 4.63
CA ALA A 219 8.17 -13.00 5.83
C ALA A 219 7.35 -14.25 5.48
N LYS A 220 7.08 -15.09 6.47
CA LYS A 220 6.32 -16.33 6.28
C LYS A 220 5.32 -16.49 7.42
N VAL A 221 4.13 -16.93 7.09
CA VAL A 221 3.14 -17.34 8.09
C VAL A 221 3.48 -18.77 8.55
N ASN A 222 3.67 -18.97 9.85
CA ASN A 222 3.92 -20.28 10.41
C ASN A 222 2.61 -21.07 10.64
N LYS A 223 2.72 -22.31 11.15
CA LYS A 223 1.58 -23.22 11.37
C LYS A 223 0.51 -22.69 12.33
N ILE A 224 0.86 -21.73 13.19
CA ILE A 224 -0.07 -21.10 14.14
C ILE A 224 -0.55 -19.71 13.67
N GLY A 225 -0.35 -19.37 12.39
CA GLY A 225 -0.76 -18.10 11.82
C GLY A 225 0.15 -16.91 12.12
N ARG A 226 1.27 -17.12 12.82
CA ARG A 226 2.20 -16.05 13.19
C ARG A 226 3.15 -15.74 12.05
N VAL A 227 3.30 -14.46 11.71
CA VAL A 227 4.25 -13.99 10.71
C VAL A 227 5.66 -13.98 11.29
N ILE A 228 6.58 -14.66 10.62
CA ILE A 228 8.02 -14.69 10.97
C ILE A 228 8.76 -13.93 9.88
N PHE A 229 9.56 -12.95 10.25
CA PHE A 229 10.40 -12.14 9.36
C PHE A 229 11.88 -12.24 9.73
N ASN A 230 12.75 -12.00 8.76
CA ASN A 230 14.20 -11.98 8.96
C ASN A 230 14.63 -10.65 9.61
N LYS A 231 15.10 -10.73 10.86
CA LYS A 231 15.52 -9.57 11.63
C LYS A 231 16.83 -8.94 11.12
N GLU A 232 17.76 -9.76 10.67
CA GLU A 232 19.05 -9.29 10.14
C GLU A 232 18.84 -8.52 8.83
N GLU A 233 18.02 -9.05 7.94
CA GLU A 233 17.65 -8.40 6.69
C GLU A 233 16.91 -7.07 6.95
N LEU A 234 15.99 -7.04 7.91
CA LEU A 234 15.29 -5.82 8.31
C LEU A 234 16.25 -4.79 8.93
N ALA A 235 17.13 -5.21 9.84
CA ALA A 235 18.14 -4.33 10.43
C ALA A 235 19.07 -3.75 9.36
N SER A 236 19.57 -4.58 8.45
CA SER A 236 20.40 -4.12 7.33
C SER A 236 19.67 -3.10 6.45
N SER A 237 18.39 -3.34 6.14
CA SER A 237 17.59 -2.41 5.32
C SER A 237 17.29 -1.07 6.01
N ILE A 238 17.34 -1.03 7.35
CA ILE A 238 17.17 0.19 8.14
C ILE A 238 18.50 0.92 8.31
N LEU A 239 19.56 0.21 8.71
CA LEU A 239 20.84 0.83 9.08
C LEU A 239 21.73 1.16 7.87
N SER A 240 21.60 0.39 6.79
CA SER A 240 22.32 0.62 5.53
C SER A 240 21.40 1.30 4.55
N VAL A 241 21.22 2.62 4.68
CA VAL A 241 20.26 3.38 3.87
C VAL A 241 20.50 3.17 2.38
N ASN A 242 19.75 2.29 1.77
CA ASN A 242 19.71 2.11 0.33
C ASN A 242 18.42 2.74 -0.21
N ILE A 243 18.51 4.00 -0.63
CA ILE A 243 17.40 4.70 -1.26
C ILE A 243 17.29 4.20 -2.69
N LYS A 244 16.32 3.33 -2.93
CA LYS A 244 15.98 2.91 -4.28
C LYS A 244 15.17 4.02 -4.97
N GLN A 245 15.81 4.75 -5.87
CA GLN A 245 15.21 5.84 -6.63
C GLN A 245 14.76 5.41 -8.03
N ASN A 246 14.38 4.17 -8.21
CA ASN A 246 13.80 3.71 -9.46
C ASN A 246 12.28 3.88 -9.43
N PHE A 247 11.75 4.74 -10.29
CA PHE A 247 10.34 5.07 -10.37
C PHE A 247 9.61 4.41 -11.56
N GLU A 248 10.25 3.48 -12.26
CA GLU A 248 9.70 2.78 -13.41
C GLU A 248 8.30 2.18 -13.11
N TYR A 249 8.16 1.56 -11.93
CA TYR A 249 6.89 1.02 -11.47
C TYR A 249 5.81 2.11 -11.30
N VAL A 250 6.19 3.24 -10.72
CA VAL A 250 5.30 4.40 -10.53
C VAL A 250 4.90 5.00 -11.88
N GLN A 251 5.87 5.11 -12.80
CA GLN A 251 5.64 5.62 -14.14
C GLN A 251 4.66 4.74 -14.92
N GLU A 252 4.84 3.42 -14.84
CA GLU A 252 3.95 2.48 -15.52
C GLU A 252 2.50 2.57 -15.00
N ILE A 253 2.32 2.67 -13.66
CA ILE A 253 0.98 2.71 -13.07
C ILE A 253 0.30 4.06 -13.28
N TYR A 254 1.04 5.14 -13.03
CA TYR A 254 0.43 6.48 -13.03
C TYR A 254 0.61 7.24 -14.34
N GLY A 255 1.35 6.67 -15.30
CA GLY A 255 1.58 7.31 -16.59
C GLY A 255 2.41 8.59 -16.49
N VAL A 256 3.29 8.67 -15.48
CA VAL A 256 4.20 9.81 -15.29
C VAL A 256 5.48 9.57 -16.07
N SER A 257 5.86 10.58 -16.89
CA SER A 257 7.20 10.62 -17.50
C SER A 257 8.11 11.43 -16.59
N VAL A 258 9.30 10.90 -16.28
CA VAL A 258 10.38 11.62 -15.56
C VAL A 258 11.29 12.26 -16.59
#